data_f765b8aa439f785a251616865891b3e0
#
_entry.id   f765b8aa439f785a251616865891b3e0
#
_cell.length_a   1.000
_cell.length_b   1.000
_cell.length_c   1.000
_cell.angle_alpha   90.00
_cell.angle_beta   90.00
_cell.angle_gamma   90.00
#
_symmetry.space_group_name_H-M   'P 1'
#
loop_
_entity.id
_entity.type
_entity.pdbx_description
1 polymer ?
#
loop_
_entity_poly.entity_id
_entity_poly.type
_entity_poly.pdbx_seq_one_letter_code
_entity_poly.pdbx_strand_id
1 'polypeptide(L)'
;MYCIYVAIGQKASTVAGIAKTLEEKGALSYTTIVAANASDPAPMQVYAPFAGAAIGEYFRDTGRPALIIYDDLSKQAVAYREVSLLLRRPPGREAYPGDVFYLHSRLLERSAKVINDDGIAKKMNDLPDSLKPVVKGGGSLTALPIIETQAGDVSAYIPLSLIHISEPTRLAGLS
;
A
#
# COMPACT_ATOMS: atom_id res chain seq x y z
N MET A 1 -6.84 -16.59 -3.52
CA MET A 1 -6.12 -15.31 -3.48
C MET A 1 -6.40 -14.67 -2.13
N TYR A 2 -5.39 -14.17 -1.44
CA TYR A 2 -5.55 -13.46 -0.16
C TYR A 2 -5.74 -11.97 -0.42
N CYS A 3 -6.63 -11.33 0.33
CA CYS A 3 -6.93 -9.91 0.18
C CYS A 3 -6.55 -9.16 1.45
N ILE A 4 -5.97 -7.98 1.28
CA ILE A 4 -5.65 -7.07 2.37
C ILE A 4 -6.34 -5.74 2.07
N TYR A 5 -7.27 -5.34 2.92
CA TYR A 5 -7.93 -4.05 2.83
C TYR A 5 -7.35 -3.12 3.88
N VAL A 6 -6.73 -2.03 3.44
CA VAL A 6 -6.12 -1.03 4.32
C VAL A 6 -6.98 0.22 4.32
N ALA A 7 -7.71 0.44 5.41
CA ALA A 7 -8.52 1.64 5.63
C ALA A 7 -7.66 2.72 6.31
N ILE A 8 -7.51 3.86 5.65
CA ILE A 8 -6.66 4.97 6.11
C ILE A 8 -7.53 6.20 6.32
N GLY A 9 -7.62 6.70 7.54
CA GLY A 9 -8.40 7.89 7.86
C GLY A 9 -9.90 7.77 7.59
N GLN A 10 -10.42 6.54 7.50
CA GLN A 10 -11.85 6.28 7.32
C GLN A 10 -12.60 6.37 8.66
N LYS A 11 -13.92 6.62 8.60
CA LYS A 11 -14.76 6.54 9.79
C LYS A 11 -14.87 5.08 10.25
N ALA A 12 -14.84 4.84 11.56
CA ALA A 12 -14.99 3.50 12.12
C ALA A 12 -16.27 2.79 11.67
N SER A 13 -17.38 3.53 11.51
CA SER A 13 -18.64 3.00 10.98
C SER A 13 -18.54 2.51 9.53
N THR A 14 -17.76 3.19 8.70
CA THR A 14 -17.50 2.78 7.31
C THR A 14 -16.74 1.46 7.28
N VAL A 15 -15.68 1.35 8.09
CA VAL A 15 -14.87 0.12 8.20
C VAL A 15 -15.71 -1.04 8.72
N ALA A 16 -16.55 -0.80 9.73
CA ALA A 16 -17.49 -1.81 10.25
C ALA A 16 -18.50 -2.27 9.18
N GLY A 17 -19.02 -1.34 8.37
CA GLY A 17 -19.91 -1.68 7.26
C GLY A 17 -19.24 -2.55 6.19
N ILE A 18 -17.97 -2.25 5.85
CA ILE A 18 -17.18 -3.06 4.92
C ILE A 18 -16.94 -4.46 5.50
N ALA A 19 -16.53 -4.55 6.78
CA ALA A 19 -16.31 -5.82 7.45
C ALA A 19 -17.57 -6.71 7.42
N LYS A 20 -18.75 -6.11 7.74
CA LYS A 20 -20.03 -6.81 7.67
C LYS A 20 -20.36 -7.28 6.26
N THR A 21 -20.15 -6.44 5.25
CA THR A 21 -20.38 -6.83 3.85
C THR A 21 -19.48 -8.00 3.43
N LEU A 22 -18.21 -7.99 3.84
CA LEU A 22 -17.26 -9.08 3.57
C LEU A 22 -17.67 -10.37 4.29
N GLU A 23 -18.20 -10.27 5.51
CA GLU A 23 -18.72 -11.42 6.26
C GLU A 23 -19.96 -12.01 5.57
N GLU A 24 -20.94 -11.20 5.21
CA GLU A 24 -22.16 -11.62 4.49
C GLU A 24 -21.85 -12.30 3.15
N LYS A 25 -20.78 -11.88 2.48
CA LYS A 25 -20.30 -12.49 1.22
C LYS A 25 -19.36 -13.68 1.43
N GLY A 26 -19.05 -14.05 2.67
CA GLY A 26 -18.09 -15.12 2.97
C GLY A 26 -16.64 -14.78 2.64
N ALA A 27 -16.36 -13.51 2.31
CA ALA A 27 -15.03 -13.07 1.87
C ALA A 27 -14.07 -12.79 3.04
N LEU A 28 -14.59 -12.65 4.26
CA LEU A 28 -13.77 -12.37 5.45
C LEU A 28 -12.78 -13.52 5.76
N SER A 29 -13.08 -14.75 5.31
CA SER A 29 -12.21 -15.91 5.50
C SER A 29 -10.84 -15.81 4.81
N TYR A 30 -10.72 -14.98 3.76
CA TYR A 30 -9.47 -14.75 3.03
C TYR A 30 -9.08 -13.27 2.96
N THR A 31 -9.77 -12.40 3.70
CA THR A 31 -9.51 -10.95 3.72
C THR A 31 -9.03 -10.51 5.11
N THR A 32 -7.93 -9.79 5.14
CA THR A 32 -7.41 -9.11 6.33
C THR A 32 -7.72 -7.62 6.24
N ILE A 33 -8.32 -7.07 7.28
CA ILE A 33 -8.59 -5.62 7.38
C ILE A 33 -7.54 -5.00 8.29
N VAL A 34 -6.83 -4.00 7.78
CA VAL A 34 -5.90 -3.16 8.55
C VAL A 34 -6.50 -1.75 8.59
N ALA A 35 -6.86 -1.26 9.75
CA ALA A 35 -7.53 0.02 9.87
C ALA A 35 -6.75 1.00 10.77
N ALA A 36 -6.58 2.22 10.27
CA ALA A 36 -6.23 3.40 11.04
C ALA A 36 -7.32 4.43 10.79
N ASN A 37 -8.21 4.60 11.75
CA ASN A 37 -9.41 5.44 11.62
C ASN A 37 -9.05 6.94 11.62
N ALA A 38 -10.00 7.78 11.24
CA ALA A 38 -9.84 9.23 11.24
C ALA A 38 -9.59 9.82 12.64
N SER A 39 -10.00 9.12 13.71
CA SER A 39 -9.75 9.50 15.11
C SER A 39 -8.39 9.05 15.64
N ASP A 40 -7.70 8.17 14.91
CA ASP A 40 -6.39 7.67 15.34
C ASP A 40 -5.30 8.72 15.07
N PRO A 41 -4.22 8.75 15.87
CA PRO A 41 -3.12 9.68 15.66
C PRO A 41 -2.54 9.60 14.25
N ALA A 42 -2.14 10.74 13.68
CA ALA A 42 -1.58 10.82 12.32
C ALA A 42 -0.45 9.80 12.04
N PRO A 43 0.50 9.52 12.96
CA PRO A 43 1.50 8.47 12.74
C PRO A 43 0.90 7.09 12.47
N MET A 44 -0.21 6.73 13.10
CA MET A 44 -0.88 5.44 12.86
C MET A 44 -1.41 5.35 11.44
N GLN A 45 -2.00 6.44 10.94
CA GLN A 45 -2.49 6.53 9.56
C GLN A 45 -1.36 6.47 8.53
N VAL A 46 -0.18 6.99 8.87
CA VAL A 46 1.02 6.90 8.03
C VAL A 46 1.55 5.47 7.94
N TYR A 47 1.59 4.74 9.06
CA TYR A 47 2.21 3.41 9.11
C TYR A 47 1.27 2.25 8.75
N ALA A 48 -0.04 2.40 8.87
CA ALA A 48 -1.00 1.35 8.56
C ALA A 48 -0.82 0.74 7.16
N PRO A 49 -0.60 1.52 6.07
CA PRO A 49 -0.34 0.95 4.75
C PRO A 49 0.91 0.07 4.69
N PHE A 50 1.97 0.44 5.41
CA PHE A 50 3.20 -0.37 5.48
C PHE A 50 2.99 -1.67 6.25
N ALA A 51 2.19 -1.65 7.30
CA ALA A 51 1.79 -2.86 8.02
C ALA A 51 0.98 -3.79 7.12
N GLY A 52 0.02 -3.25 6.36
CA GLY A 52 -0.74 -4.00 5.36
C GLY A 52 0.16 -4.60 4.27
N ALA A 53 1.12 -3.80 3.77
CA ALA A 53 2.11 -4.27 2.79
C ALA A 53 2.95 -5.43 3.33
N ALA A 54 3.40 -5.38 4.58
CA ALA A 54 4.16 -6.47 5.20
C ALA A 54 3.35 -7.78 5.28
N ILE A 55 2.05 -7.70 5.55
CA ILE A 55 1.15 -8.87 5.49
C ILE A 55 1.06 -9.41 4.05
N GLY A 56 0.92 -8.52 3.07
CA GLY A 56 0.88 -8.90 1.66
C GLY A 56 2.18 -9.56 1.17
N GLU A 57 3.32 -9.03 1.60
CA GLU A 57 4.64 -9.58 1.29
C GLU A 57 4.82 -11.00 1.83
N TYR A 58 4.30 -11.29 3.01
CA TYR A 58 4.34 -12.65 3.55
C TYR A 58 3.68 -13.66 2.61
N PHE A 59 2.54 -13.31 2.03
CA PHE A 59 1.88 -14.17 1.04
C PHE A 59 2.69 -14.24 -0.26
N ARG A 60 3.15 -13.11 -0.78
CA ARG A 60 3.99 -13.03 -1.97
C ARG A 60 5.24 -13.91 -1.83
N ASP A 61 5.96 -13.79 -0.71
CA ASP A 61 7.25 -14.45 -0.51
C ASP A 61 7.08 -15.95 -0.17
N THR A 62 5.88 -16.37 0.19
CA THR A 62 5.53 -17.79 0.38
C THR A 62 4.85 -18.44 -0.83
N GLY A 63 4.97 -17.84 -2.03
CA GLY A 63 4.49 -18.39 -3.29
C GLY A 63 2.98 -18.24 -3.51
N ARG A 64 2.30 -17.35 -2.79
CA ARG A 64 0.85 -17.19 -2.86
C ARG A 64 0.45 -15.85 -3.48
N PRO A 65 -0.64 -15.78 -4.25
CA PRO A 65 -1.14 -14.53 -4.78
C PRO A 65 -1.89 -13.74 -3.70
N ALA A 66 -1.56 -12.45 -3.59
CA ALA A 66 -2.23 -11.51 -2.72
C ALA A 66 -2.63 -10.22 -3.45
N LEU A 67 -3.71 -9.62 -3.00
CA LEU A 67 -4.22 -8.33 -3.45
C LEU A 67 -4.28 -7.39 -2.24
N ILE A 68 -3.70 -6.21 -2.37
CA ILE A 68 -3.79 -5.17 -1.36
C ILE A 68 -4.50 -3.93 -1.92
N ILE A 69 -5.44 -3.39 -1.14
CA ILE A 69 -6.22 -2.20 -1.47
C ILE A 69 -5.89 -1.14 -0.43
N TYR A 70 -5.44 0.03 -0.87
CA TYR A 70 -5.17 1.18 0.00
C TYR A 70 -6.30 2.21 -0.14
N ASP A 71 -7.12 2.34 0.88
CA ASP A 71 -8.29 3.24 0.89
C ASP A 71 -8.20 4.24 2.06
N ASP A 72 -7.64 5.44 1.83
CA ASP A 72 -7.02 5.93 0.61
C ASP A 72 -5.62 6.54 0.88
N LEU A 73 -4.81 6.61 -0.15
CA LEU A 73 -3.46 7.18 -0.06
C LEU A 73 -3.45 8.71 0.06
N SER A 74 -4.52 9.40 -0.32
CA SER A 74 -4.65 10.85 -0.13
C SER A 74 -4.68 11.19 1.36
N LYS A 75 -5.40 10.41 2.16
CA LYS A 75 -5.44 10.58 3.62
C LYS A 75 -4.12 10.21 4.28
N GLN A 76 -3.41 9.20 3.77
CA GLN A 76 -2.03 8.92 4.21
C GLN A 76 -1.12 10.13 3.98
N ALA A 77 -1.19 10.75 2.81
CA ALA A 77 -0.38 11.93 2.50
C ALA A 77 -0.71 13.12 3.41
N VAL A 78 -1.99 13.35 3.70
CA VAL A 78 -2.44 14.40 4.64
C VAL A 78 -1.89 14.13 6.04
N ALA A 79 -1.98 12.90 6.54
CA ALA A 79 -1.41 12.53 7.83
C ALA A 79 0.11 12.69 7.86
N TYR A 80 0.81 12.34 6.78
CA TYR A 80 2.24 12.54 6.65
C TYR A 80 2.64 14.02 6.63
N ARG A 81 1.84 14.86 5.97
CA ARG A 81 2.01 16.33 6.01
C ARG A 81 1.88 16.86 7.43
N GLU A 82 0.86 16.42 8.17
CA GLU A 82 0.65 16.82 9.56
C GLU A 82 1.86 16.47 10.43
N VAL A 83 2.32 15.22 10.40
CA VAL A 83 3.51 14.77 11.13
C VAL A 83 4.74 15.59 10.73
N SER A 84 4.94 15.86 9.45
CA SER A 84 6.09 16.61 8.94
C SER A 84 6.09 18.08 9.41
N LEU A 85 4.91 18.71 9.43
CA LEU A 85 4.77 20.08 9.93
C LEU A 85 5.01 20.15 11.45
N LEU A 86 4.53 19.20 12.22
CA LEU A 86 4.82 19.09 13.66
C LEU A 86 6.32 18.92 13.94
N LEU A 87 7.03 18.20 13.07
CA LEU A 87 8.48 18.04 13.11
C LEU A 87 9.24 19.25 12.53
N ARG A 88 8.54 20.34 12.17
CA ARG A 88 9.10 21.57 11.59
C ARG A 88 9.91 21.32 10.31
N ARG A 89 9.55 20.33 9.52
CA ARG A 89 10.13 20.13 8.19
C ARG A 89 9.67 21.23 7.25
N PRO A 90 10.54 21.75 6.36
CA PRO A 90 10.14 22.79 5.42
C PRO A 90 9.05 22.28 4.48
N PRO A 91 7.92 23.00 4.34
CA PRO A 91 6.85 22.62 3.44
C PRO A 91 7.22 22.90 1.98
N GLY A 92 6.80 22.02 1.09
CA GLY A 92 6.85 22.20 -0.36
C GLY A 92 5.50 22.61 -0.94
N ARG A 93 5.22 22.15 -2.17
CA ARG A 93 3.96 22.43 -2.87
C ARG A 93 2.78 21.89 -2.04
N GLU A 94 1.71 22.66 -1.91
CA GLU A 94 0.51 22.36 -1.12
C GLU A 94 0.81 22.00 0.35
N ALA A 95 1.90 22.55 0.88
CA ALA A 95 2.41 22.26 2.22
C ALA A 95 2.83 20.78 2.46
N TYR A 96 2.92 19.96 1.43
CA TYR A 96 3.47 18.62 1.55
C TYR A 96 5.00 18.66 1.71
N PRO A 97 5.59 17.74 2.49
CA PRO A 97 7.04 17.62 2.54
C PRO A 97 7.58 17.13 1.18
N GLY A 98 8.82 17.50 0.85
CA GLY A 98 9.43 17.16 -0.44
C GLY A 98 9.56 15.67 -0.71
N ASP A 99 9.51 14.83 0.32
CA ASP A 99 9.64 13.38 0.23
C ASP A 99 8.30 12.61 0.21
N VAL A 100 7.15 13.30 0.02
CA VAL A 100 5.86 12.63 -0.06
C VAL A 100 5.76 11.68 -1.26
N PHE A 101 6.41 12.00 -2.36
CA PHE A 101 6.53 11.08 -3.50
C PHE A 101 7.23 9.79 -3.08
N TYR A 102 8.31 9.89 -2.34
CA TYR A 102 9.05 8.73 -1.81
C TYR A 102 8.21 7.90 -0.82
N LEU A 103 7.31 8.53 -0.06
CA LEU A 103 6.37 7.82 0.80
C LEU A 103 5.53 6.81 0.00
N HIS A 104 4.96 7.25 -1.12
CA HIS A 104 4.10 6.42 -1.96
C HIS A 104 4.89 5.46 -2.84
N SER A 105 6.02 5.88 -3.44
CA SER A 105 6.83 5.02 -4.29
C SER A 105 7.36 3.82 -3.53
N ARG A 106 7.99 4.02 -2.37
CA ARG A 106 8.48 2.91 -1.54
C ARG A 106 7.40 1.97 -1.02
N LEU A 107 6.15 2.44 -0.91
CA LEU A 107 5.01 1.60 -0.56
C LEU A 107 4.56 0.75 -1.75
N LEU A 108 4.37 1.37 -2.91
CA LEU A 108 3.83 0.72 -4.11
C LEU A 108 4.85 -0.19 -4.79
N GLU A 109 6.14 0.12 -4.73
CA GLU A 109 7.22 -0.74 -5.25
C GLU A 109 7.34 -2.09 -4.52
N ARG A 110 6.77 -2.22 -3.34
CA ARG A 110 6.68 -3.49 -2.62
C ARG A 110 5.74 -4.49 -3.31
N SER A 111 4.87 -4.00 -4.17
CA SER A 111 3.98 -4.84 -4.98
C SER A 111 4.73 -5.38 -6.18
N ALA A 112 4.94 -6.69 -6.18
CA ALA A 112 5.76 -7.34 -7.20
C ALA A 112 5.29 -8.79 -7.41
N LYS A 113 5.71 -9.37 -8.54
CA LYS A 113 5.63 -10.79 -8.80
C LYS A 113 7.01 -11.41 -8.64
N VAL A 114 7.10 -12.42 -7.81
CA VAL A 114 8.34 -13.17 -7.57
C VAL A 114 8.55 -14.17 -8.70
N ILE A 115 9.81 -14.34 -9.11
CA ILE A 115 10.21 -15.32 -10.12
C ILE A 115 9.75 -16.74 -9.70
N ASN A 116 9.33 -17.52 -10.68
CA ASN A 116 8.85 -18.89 -10.43
C ASN A 116 10.01 -19.89 -10.31
N ASP A 117 10.94 -19.61 -9.41
CA ASP A 117 12.11 -20.46 -9.09
C ASP A 117 12.44 -20.28 -7.59
N ASP A 118 12.25 -21.35 -6.83
CA ASP A 118 12.48 -21.34 -5.38
C ASP A 118 13.95 -21.09 -5.02
N GLY A 119 14.89 -21.56 -5.83
CA GLY A 119 16.32 -21.37 -5.59
C GLY A 119 16.74 -19.91 -5.73
N ILE A 120 16.17 -19.20 -6.70
CA ILE A 120 16.41 -17.77 -6.90
C ILE A 120 15.65 -16.96 -5.85
N ALA A 121 14.38 -17.31 -5.59
CA ALA A 121 13.56 -16.62 -4.60
C ALA A 121 14.19 -16.61 -3.20
N LYS A 122 14.80 -17.73 -2.78
CA LYS A 122 15.52 -17.83 -1.49
C LYS A 122 16.79 -16.98 -1.40
N LYS A 123 17.34 -16.56 -2.53
CA LYS A 123 18.53 -15.70 -2.61
C LYS A 123 18.19 -14.21 -2.68
N MET A 124 16.91 -13.84 -2.72
CA MET A 124 16.51 -12.44 -2.70
C MET A 124 17.06 -11.75 -1.46
N ASN A 125 17.59 -10.56 -1.65
CA ASN A 125 18.04 -9.70 -0.57
C ASN A 125 16.85 -9.26 0.29
N ASP A 126 17.11 -8.90 1.52
CA ASP A 126 16.13 -8.32 2.48
C ASP A 126 15.06 -9.29 3.01
N LEU A 127 15.19 -10.58 2.78
CA LEU A 127 14.32 -11.56 3.42
C LEU A 127 14.75 -11.79 4.88
N PRO A 128 13.84 -11.68 5.85
CA PRO A 128 14.11 -12.08 7.23
C PRO A 128 14.55 -13.54 7.29
N ASP A 129 15.54 -13.86 8.11
CA ASP A 129 16.06 -15.23 8.25
C ASP A 129 14.96 -16.23 8.66
N SER A 130 13.97 -15.76 9.42
CA SER A 130 12.81 -16.55 9.82
C SER A 130 11.90 -16.98 8.65
N LEU A 131 11.92 -16.25 7.53
CA LEU A 131 11.12 -16.57 6.35
C LEU A 131 11.86 -17.45 5.36
N LYS A 132 13.18 -17.47 5.35
CA LYS A 132 14.01 -18.26 4.39
C LYS A 132 13.56 -19.72 4.25
N PRO A 133 13.15 -20.44 5.33
CA PRO A 133 12.70 -21.83 5.19
C PRO A 133 11.39 -22.01 4.41
N VAL A 134 10.51 -20.99 4.45
CA VAL A 134 9.15 -21.04 3.87
C VAL A 134 9.02 -20.28 2.55
N VAL A 135 10.10 -19.63 2.09
CA VAL A 135 10.11 -18.88 0.83
C VAL A 135 9.91 -19.81 -0.36
N LYS A 136 9.00 -19.41 -1.24
CA LYS A 136 8.70 -20.06 -2.51
C LYS A 136 8.60 -19.04 -3.63
N GLY A 137 8.98 -19.47 -4.84
CA GLY A 137 8.80 -18.66 -6.04
C GLY A 137 7.34 -18.58 -6.51
N GLY A 138 7.08 -17.72 -7.47
CA GLY A 138 5.79 -17.62 -8.17
C GLY A 138 4.71 -16.82 -7.44
N GLY A 139 4.95 -16.35 -6.21
CA GLY A 139 4.01 -15.49 -5.50
C GLY A 139 3.89 -14.10 -6.11
N SER A 140 2.79 -13.42 -5.80
CA SER A 140 2.52 -12.07 -6.31
C SER A 140 1.79 -11.21 -5.28
N LEU A 141 2.09 -9.93 -5.31
CA LEU A 141 1.35 -8.91 -4.58
C LEU A 141 0.92 -7.82 -5.56
N THR A 142 -0.37 -7.67 -5.76
CA THR A 142 -0.96 -6.62 -6.59
C THR A 142 -1.54 -5.54 -5.70
N ALA A 143 -1.19 -4.27 -5.97
CA ALA A 143 -1.73 -3.13 -5.23
C ALA A 143 -2.79 -2.39 -6.04
N LEU A 144 -3.88 -2.02 -5.37
CA LEU A 144 -4.90 -1.09 -5.87
C LEU A 144 -4.89 0.17 -4.98
N PRO A 145 -4.14 1.20 -5.36
CA PRO A 145 -4.15 2.48 -4.66
C PRO A 145 -5.41 3.27 -5.03
N ILE A 146 -6.15 3.70 -4.02
CA ILE A 146 -7.26 4.64 -4.17
C ILE A 146 -6.77 6.02 -3.77
N ILE A 147 -7.13 7.02 -4.56
CA ILE A 147 -6.85 8.43 -4.30
C ILE A 147 -8.15 9.24 -4.40
N GLU A 148 -8.26 10.25 -3.58
CA GLU A 148 -9.35 11.21 -3.63
C GLU A 148 -8.93 12.40 -4.50
N THR A 149 -9.73 12.73 -5.52
CA THR A 149 -9.53 13.92 -6.35
C THR A 149 -10.65 14.92 -6.06
N GLN A 150 -10.30 16.19 -5.93
CA GLN A 150 -11.30 17.27 -5.82
C GLN A 150 -11.80 17.64 -7.21
N ALA A 151 -13.11 17.49 -7.44
CA ALA A 151 -13.76 17.82 -8.73
C ALA A 151 -13.11 17.17 -9.97
N GLY A 152 -12.47 16.01 -9.80
CA GLY A 152 -11.77 15.33 -10.91
C GLY A 152 -10.42 15.95 -11.29
N ASP A 153 -9.89 16.86 -10.49
CA ASP A 153 -8.58 17.49 -10.74
C ASP A 153 -7.44 16.49 -10.47
N VAL A 154 -6.93 15.90 -11.55
CA VAL A 154 -5.76 15.00 -11.53
C VAL A 154 -4.42 15.77 -11.55
N SER A 155 -4.44 17.09 -11.71
CA SER A 155 -3.25 17.93 -11.70
C SER A 155 -2.79 18.32 -10.28
N ALA A 156 -3.60 18.02 -9.26
CA ALA A 156 -3.21 18.17 -7.86
C ALA A 156 -1.96 17.33 -7.54
N TYR A 157 -1.20 17.75 -6.52
CA TYR A 157 0.14 17.21 -6.28
C TYR A 157 0.15 15.69 -6.02
N ILE A 158 -0.79 15.18 -5.22
CA ILE A 158 -0.84 13.75 -4.90
C ILE A 158 -1.31 12.89 -6.07
N PRO A 159 -2.44 13.18 -6.76
CA PRO A 159 -2.82 12.45 -7.97
C PRO A 159 -1.72 12.41 -9.03
N LEU A 160 -1.09 13.55 -9.31
CA LEU A 160 -0.03 13.65 -10.32
C LEU A 160 1.19 12.79 -9.93
N SER A 161 1.61 12.80 -8.67
CA SER A 161 2.73 12.00 -8.21
C SER A 161 2.47 10.48 -8.35
N LEU A 162 1.25 10.03 -8.09
CA LEU A 162 0.87 8.63 -8.18
C LEU A 162 0.77 8.14 -9.63
N ILE A 163 0.34 8.97 -10.56
CA ILE A 163 0.36 8.63 -12.00
C ILE A 163 1.77 8.29 -12.45
N HIS A 164 2.78 9.05 -12.03
CA HIS A 164 4.19 8.79 -12.39
C HIS A 164 4.76 7.51 -11.74
N ILE A 165 4.27 7.10 -10.57
CA ILE A 165 4.69 5.85 -9.93
C ILE A 165 4.04 4.64 -10.60
N SER A 166 2.77 4.76 -10.99
CA SER A 166 1.96 3.64 -11.48
C SER A 166 1.98 3.47 -13.00
N GLU A 167 2.61 4.38 -13.75
CA GLU A 167 2.77 4.20 -15.19
C GLU A 167 3.54 2.92 -15.49
N PRO A 168 2.98 2.00 -16.31
CA PRO A 168 3.74 0.87 -16.77
C PRO A 168 4.92 1.40 -17.59
N THR A 169 6.13 1.06 -17.18
CA THR A 169 7.33 1.33 -17.98
C THR A 169 7.14 0.63 -19.30
N ARG A 170 6.76 1.37 -20.36
CA ARG A 170 6.88 0.88 -21.71
C ARG A 170 8.37 0.66 -21.93
N LEU A 171 8.78 -0.59 -21.94
CA LEU A 171 10.06 -0.97 -22.51
C LEU A 171 10.04 -0.52 -23.97
N ALA A 172 10.50 0.69 -24.23
CA ALA A 172 10.80 1.16 -25.57
C ALA A 172 11.94 0.28 -26.08
N GLY A 173 11.62 -0.66 -26.94
CA GLY A 173 12.62 -1.42 -27.66
C GLY A 173 12.44 -2.93 -27.65
N LEU A 174 11.28 -3.43 -28.04
CA LEU A 174 11.14 -4.73 -28.68
C LEU A 174 10.20 -4.56 -29.87
N SER A 175 10.76 -4.01 -30.94
CA SER A 175 10.25 -4.18 -32.30
C SER A 175 11.00 -5.32 -32.94
#